data_f54f92239e7c7f531c19920453acdd18
#
_entry.id   f54f92239e7c7f531c19920453acdd18
#
_cell.length_a   1.000
_cell.length_b   1.000
_cell.length_c   1.000
_cell.angle_alpha   90.00
_cell.angle_beta   90.00
_cell.angle_gamma   90.00
#
_symmetry.space_group_name_H-M   'P 1'
#
loop_
_entity.id
_entity.type
_entity.pdbx_description
1 polymer ?
#
loop_
_entity_poly.entity_id
_entity_poly.type
_entity_poly.pdbx_seq_one_letter_code
_entity_poly.pdbx_strand_id
1 'polypeptide(L)'
;MGRSAISVDDTLKIITCREQQKRLTALQMELGKASQEGFVSKHLLDNNEKDSKKKLLAVIGVSTNFGNKKNRDAIRKAWMPTGPARKKLEEEKGIVIRFVIGRSLNRGDSSDRAIDDESRNSNDFIILNDHVESPQEQSKKTKSFFAHAVEHWDAEFYAKVNDNVYVNLDAIGAVLTSYLDKPRAYIGCMKSGEVFSQSEQKWYEPEWWKFGDGKSYFRHASGEIFAISKALAQFISINRSILRSYAHDDVSAGSWFIGLDVKYVDEGKFCCSSWSSGSVCAAA
;
A
#
# COMPACT_ATOMS: atom_id res chain seq x y z
N MET A 1 -41.44 51.14 5.94
CA MET A 1 -40.42 50.13 6.26
C MET A 1 -40.74 48.86 5.44
N GLY A 2 -40.08 48.74 4.29
CA GLY A 2 -40.29 47.55 3.39
C GLY A 2 -39.51 46.35 3.91
N ARG A 3 -40.20 45.27 4.19
CA ARG A 3 -39.59 43.94 4.38
C ARG A 3 -39.12 43.46 2.99
N SER A 4 -37.83 43.37 2.80
CA SER A 4 -37.28 42.71 1.63
C SER A 4 -37.72 41.25 1.64
N ALA A 5 -38.54 40.85 0.66
CA ALA A 5 -38.92 39.44 0.47
C ALA A 5 -37.66 38.66 0.05
N ILE A 6 -37.27 37.66 0.84
CA ILE A 6 -36.20 36.72 0.46
C ILE A 6 -36.64 36.00 -0.80
N SER A 7 -35.82 36.01 -1.84
CA SER A 7 -36.15 35.35 -3.11
C SER A 7 -36.22 33.85 -2.92
N VAL A 8 -36.99 33.16 -3.78
CA VAL A 8 -37.07 31.68 -3.77
C VAL A 8 -35.66 31.09 -3.99
N ASP A 9 -34.84 31.73 -4.80
CA ASP A 9 -33.47 31.33 -5.10
C ASP A 9 -32.55 31.44 -3.87
N ASP A 10 -32.70 32.51 -3.07
CA ASP A 10 -31.97 32.67 -1.79
C ASP A 10 -32.43 31.66 -0.75
N THR A 11 -33.72 31.32 -0.72
CA THR A 11 -34.27 30.29 0.16
C THR A 11 -33.67 28.91 -0.19
N LEU A 12 -33.60 28.56 -1.48
CA LEU A 12 -32.99 27.31 -1.95
C LEU A 12 -31.48 27.25 -1.62
N LYS A 13 -30.75 28.34 -1.79
CA LYS A 13 -29.33 28.42 -1.39
C LYS A 13 -29.14 28.22 0.11
N ILE A 14 -29.99 28.80 0.95
CA ILE A 14 -29.96 28.63 2.40
C ILE A 14 -30.23 27.16 2.80
N ILE A 15 -31.21 26.50 2.16
CA ILE A 15 -31.53 25.10 2.41
C ILE A 15 -30.35 24.21 2.03
N THR A 16 -29.80 24.42 0.83
CA THR A 16 -28.63 23.64 0.33
C THR A 16 -27.41 23.83 1.24
N CYS A 17 -27.13 25.07 1.67
CA CYS A 17 -26.05 25.37 2.60
C CYS A 17 -26.25 24.67 3.97
N ARG A 18 -27.47 24.65 4.49
CA ARG A 18 -27.79 23.93 5.74
C ARG A 18 -27.63 22.42 5.63
N GLU A 19 -27.99 21.83 4.50
CA GLU A 19 -27.78 20.39 4.26
C GLU A 19 -26.30 20.06 4.12
N GLN A 20 -25.52 20.89 3.41
CA GLN A 20 -24.08 20.73 3.33
C GLN A 20 -23.42 20.86 4.70
N GLN A 21 -23.85 21.83 5.52
CA GLN A 21 -23.36 21.99 6.89
C GLN A 21 -23.65 20.76 7.77
N LYS A 22 -24.86 20.21 7.68
CA LYS A 22 -25.23 18.97 8.39
C LYS A 22 -24.37 17.79 7.97
N ARG A 23 -24.13 17.63 6.65
CA ARG A 23 -23.26 16.58 6.13
C ARG A 23 -21.82 16.74 6.60
N LEU A 24 -21.30 17.97 6.62
CA LEU A 24 -19.96 18.29 7.09
C LEU A 24 -19.79 17.98 8.58
N THR A 25 -20.78 18.32 9.39
CA THR A 25 -20.78 18.00 10.83
C THR A 25 -20.85 16.49 11.07
N ALA A 26 -21.69 15.77 10.31
CA ALA A 26 -21.76 14.31 10.40
C ALA A 26 -20.44 13.64 10.03
N LEU A 27 -19.79 14.06 8.93
CA LEU A 27 -18.49 13.58 8.52
C LEU A 27 -17.38 13.90 9.53
N GLN A 28 -17.42 15.08 10.15
CA GLN A 28 -16.47 15.44 11.22
C GLN A 28 -16.66 14.55 12.46
N MET A 29 -17.90 14.21 12.82
CA MET A 29 -18.18 13.28 13.92
C MET A 29 -17.73 11.85 13.59
N GLU A 30 -17.95 11.39 12.35
CA GLU A 30 -17.45 10.08 11.88
C GLU A 30 -15.92 10.05 11.86
N LEU A 31 -15.27 11.11 11.38
CA LEU A 31 -13.81 11.24 11.40
C LEU A 31 -13.25 11.24 12.82
N GLY A 32 -13.92 11.92 13.76
CA GLY A 32 -13.56 11.91 15.17
C GLY A 32 -13.66 10.51 15.79
N LYS A 33 -14.73 9.78 15.49
CA LYS A 33 -14.90 8.38 15.92
C LYS A 33 -13.87 7.46 15.27
N ALA A 34 -13.68 7.57 13.96
CA ALA A 34 -12.68 6.80 13.23
C ALA A 34 -11.25 7.06 13.75
N SER A 35 -10.94 8.30 14.13
CA SER A 35 -9.66 8.66 14.75
C SER A 35 -9.47 8.00 16.12
N GLN A 36 -10.53 7.90 16.94
CA GLN A 36 -10.50 7.20 18.23
C GLN A 36 -10.45 5.67 18.09
N GLU A 37 -11.11 5.11 17.07
CA GLU A 37 -11.21 3.67 16.80
C GLU A 37 -10.05 3.15 15.91
N GLY A 38 -9.06 3.96 15.59
CA GLY A 38 -7.91 3.57 14.77
C GLY A 38 -8.18 3.51 13.27
N PHE A 39 -8.93 4.46 12.73
CA PHE A 39 -9.22 4.61 11.29
C PHE A 39 -10.10 3.50 10.66
N VAL A 40 -10.91 2.82 11.45
CA VAL A 40 -11.86 1.81 10.94
C VAL A 40 -13.16 2.49 10.52
N SER A 41 -13.50 2.47 9.23
CA SER A 41 -14.76 3.00 8.71
C SER A 41 -15.95 2.09 9.07
N LYS A 42 -17.09 2.67 9.47
CA LYS A 42 -18.34 1.95 9.74
C LYS A 42 -18.85 1.13 8.55
N HIS A 43 -18.61 1.59 7.32
CA HIS A 43 -18.97 0.85 6.11
C HIS A 43 -18.22 -0.49 5.92
N LEU A 44 -17.11 -0.69 6.65
CA LEU A 44 -16.40 -1.96 6.68
C LEU A 44 -16.90 -2.90 7.79
N LEU A 45 -17.65 -2.37 8.77
CA LEU A 45 -18.23 -3.16 9.87
C LEU A 45 -19.61 -3.75 9.51
N ASP A 46 -20.41 -3.06 8.70
CA ASP A 46 -21.76 -3.52 8.32
C ASP A 46 -21.77 -4.70 7.33
N ASN A 47 -20.63 -5.00 6.68
CA ASN A 47 -20.48 -6.17 5.81
C ASN A 47 -20.08 -7.46 6.54
N ASN A 48 -19.93 -7.44 7.87
CA ASN A 48 -19.37 -8.57 8.65
C ASN A 48 -20.40 -9.55 9.22
N GLU A 49 -21.70 -9.44 8.93
CA GLU A 49 -22.69 -10.37 9.53
C GLU A 49 -23.04 -11.60 8.69
N LYS A 50 -22.43 -11.84 7.53
CA LYS A 50 -22.85 -12.98 6.69
C LYS A 50 -21.81 -13.95 6.17
N ASP A 51 -20.52 -13.78 6.43
CA ASP A 51 -19.55 -14.84 6.08
C ASP A 51 -18.37 -14.80 7.06
N SER A 52 -18.22 -15.82 7.89
CA SER A 52 -17.05 -16.05 8.74
C SER A 52 -15.85 -16.46 7.86
N LYS A 53 -15.46 -15.59 6.91
CA LYS A 53 -14.21 -15.75 6.17
C LYS A 53 -13.08 -15.61 7.16
N LYS A 54 -12.26 -16.65 7.29
CA LYS A 54 -11.04 -16.64 8.08
C LYS A 54 -10.23 -15.41 7.71
N LYS A 55 -10.02 -14.50 8.66
CA LYS A 55 -9.24 -13.28 8.46
C LYS A 55 -7.82 -13.64 8.03
N LEU A 56 -7.34 -13.02 6.97
CA LEU A 56 -5.99 -13.28 6.45
C LEU A 56 -4.93 -12.65 7.36
N LEU A 57 -3.77 -13.30 7.48
CA LEU A 57 -2.61 -12.71 8.15
C LEU A 57 -1.99 -11.60 7.30
N ALA A 58 -1.76 -11.87 6.01
CA ALA A 58 -1.10 -10.91 5.13
C ALA A 58 -1.50 -11.02 3.66
N VAL A 59 -1.51 -9.87 2.98
CA VAL A 59 -1.50 -9.77 1.51
C VAL A 59 -0.14 -9.22 1.08
N ILE A 60 0.60 -9.99 0.28
CA ILE A 60 1.93 -9.64 -0.20
C ILE A 60 1.84 -9.30 -1.69
N GLY A 61 2.13 -8.04 -2.03
CA GLY A 61 2.24 -7.56 -3.41
C GLY A 61 3.68 -7.52 -3.88
N VAL A 62 4.00 -8.32 -4.89
CA VAL A 62 5.32 -8.33 -5.53
C VAL A 62 5.30 -7.36 -6.69
N SER A 63 5.92 -6.19 -6.50
CA SER A 63 5.98 -5.12 -7.52
C SER A 63 6.87 -5.56 -8.68
N THR A 64 6.29 -5.66 -9.88
CA THR A 64 6.99 -6.10 -11.09
C THR A 64 6.67 -5.18 -12.28
N ASN A 65 7.32 -5.36 -13.40
CA ASN A 65 7.08 -4.64 -14.66
C ASN A 65 7.00 -5.59 -15.86
N PHE A 66 6.68 -5.07 -17.04
CA PHE A 66 6.52 -5.87 -18.26
C PHE A 66 7.79 -6.67 -18.61
N GLY A 67 8.98 -6.06 -18.48
CA GLY A 67 10.27 -6.68 -18.82
C GLY A 67 10.71 -7.79 -17.88
N ASN A 68 10.15 -7.87 -16.68
CA ASN A 68 10.66 -8.72 -15.60
C ASN A 68 10.03 -10.12 -15.56
N LYS A 69 9.61 -10.67 -16.72
CA LYS A 69 9.04 -12.03 -16.77
C LYS A 69 9.99 -13.09 -16.18
N LYS A 70 11.30 -12.98 -16.42
CA LYS A 70 12.30 -13.90 -15.85
C LYS A 70 12.30 -13.88 -14.32
N ASN A 71 12.15 -12.70 -13.69
CA ASN A 71 12.08 -12.56 -12.25
C ASN A 71 10.78 -13.20 -11.71
N ARG A 72 9.64 -12.96 -12.37
CA ARG A 72 8.37 -13.59 -11.98
C ARG A 72 8.46 -15.11 -12.04
N ASP A 73 9.04 -15.66 -13.10
CA ASP A 73 9.21 -17.11 -13.25
C ASP A 73 10.17 -17.67 -12.18
N ALA A 74 11.25 -16.95 -11.84
CA ALA A 74 12.17 -17.32 -10.77
C ALA A 74 11.49 -17.30 -9.39
N ILE A 75 10.67 -16.29 -9.11
CA ILE A 75 9.91 -16.16 -7.87
C ILE A 75 8.91 -17.30 -7.70
N ARG A 76 8.14 -17.63 -8.75
CA ARG A 76 7.22 -18.78 -8.73
C ARG A 76 7.95 -20.09 -8.44
N LYS A 77 9.15 -20.26 -9.00
CA LYS A 77 9.97 -21.44 -8.78
C LYS A 77 10.60 -21.50 -7.39
N ALA A 78 10.96 -20.34 -6.83
CA ALA A 78 11.76 -20.26 -5.60
C ALA A 78 10.93 -20.22 -4.32
N TRP A 79 9.93 -19.32 -4.25
CA TRP A 79 9.24 -19.07 -2.99
C TRP A 79 7.74 -18.72 -3.10
N MET A 80 7.23 -18.39 -4.27
CA MET A 80 5.80 -18.10 -4.47
C MET A 80 5.09 -19.36 -4.96
N PRO A 81 4.33 -20.09 -4.10
CA PRO A 81 3.66 -21.30 -4.51
C PRO A 81 2.57 -21.03 -5.54
N THR A 82 2.35 -22.00 -6.43
CA THR A 82 1.37 -21.94 -7.51
C THR A 82 0.34 -23.08 -7.39
N GLY A 83 -0.78 -22.98 -8.11
CA GLY A 83 -1.80 -24.02 -8.15
C GLY A 83 -2.34 -24.43 -6.77
N PRO A 84 -2.42 -25.74 -6.46
CA PRO A 84 -2.94 -26.23 -5.19
C PRO A 84 -2.12 -25.77 -3.98
N ALA A 85 -0.79 -25.68 -4.10
CA ALA A 85 0.08 -25.23 -3.02
C ALA A 85 -0.19 -23.77 -2.62
N ARG A 86 -0.57 -22.89 -3.57
CA ARG A 86 -1.01 -21.54 -3.28
C ARG A 86 -2.30 -21.51 -2.45
N LYS A 87 -3.31 -22.30 -2.86
CA LYS A 87 -4.57 -22.39 -2.09
C LYS A 87 -4.32 -22.88 -0.67
N LYS A 88 -3.45 -23.87 -0.50
CA LYS A 88 -3.05 -24.36 0.82
C LYS A 88 -2.39 -23.27 1.67
N LEU A 89 -1.50 -22.46 1.10
CA LEU A 89 -0.89 -21.32 1.79
C LEU A 89 -1.95 -20.29 2.24
N GLU A 90 -2.88 -19.95 1.35
CA GLU A 90 -3.96 -18.98 1.65
C GLU A 90 -4.90 -19.52 2.74
N GLU A 91 -5.24 -20.80 2.70
CA GLU A 91 -6.16 -21.44 3.67
C GLU A 91 -5.49 -21.72 5.03
N GLU A 92 -4.28 -22.26 5.04
CA GLU A 92 -3.61 -22.68 6.29
C GLU A 92 -2.91 -21.52 7.00
N LYS A 93 -2.15 -20.70 6.25
CA LYS A 93 -1.35 -19.60 6.82
C LYS A 93 -2.01 -18.23 6.69
N GLY A 94 -3.09 -18.10 5.92
CA GLY A 94 -3.75 -16.83 5.69
C GLY A 94 -2.87 -15.84 4.93
N ILE A 95 -1.98 -16.29 4.05
CA ILE A 95 -1.07 -15.44 3.28
C ILE A 95 -1.46 -15.50 1.80
N VAL A 96 -1.82 -14.34 1.25
CA VAL A 96 -2.10 -14.15 -0.18
C VAL A 96 -0.89 -13.47 -0.82
N ILE A 97 -0.42 -13.99 -1.96
CA ILE A 97 0.71 -13.41 -2.70
C ILE A 97 0.28 -13.15 -4.14
N ARG A 98 0.53 -11.93 -4.65
CA ARG A 98 0.21 -11.55 -6.03
C ARG A 98 1.31 -10.67 -6.61
N PHE A 99 1.61 -10.83 -7.90
CA PHE A 99 2.36 -9.86 -8.67
C PHE A 99 1.51 -8.61 -8.88
N VAL A 100 2.11 -7.44 -8.72
CA VAL A 100 1.46 -6.15 -8.89
C VAL A 100 2.03 -5.45 -10.11
N ILE A 101 1.18 -5.12 -11.07
CA ILE A 101 1.57 -4.45 -12.30
C ILE A 101 0.49 -3.46 -12.75
N GLY A 102 0.90 -2.38 -13.38
CA GLY A 102 0.00 -1.44 -14.06
C GLY A 102 -0.28 -1.85 -15.50
N ARG A 103 -0.77 -0.90 -16.27
CA ARG A 103 -1.06 -1.03 -17.69
C ARG A 103 -0.06 -0.24 -18.53
N SER A 104 0.09 -0.61 -19.78
CA SER A 104 0.87 0.17 -20.75
C SER A 104 0.25 1.56 -20.97
N LEU A 105 1.09 2.55 -21.29
CA LEU A 105 0.65 3.85 -21.73
C LEU A 105 -0.28 3.72 -22.97
N ASN A 106 0.06 2.81 -23.88
CA ASN A 106 -0.74 2.47 -25.04
C ASN A 106 -1.62 1.25 -24.73
N ARG A 107 -2.76 1.48 -24.10
CA ARG A 107 -3.71 0.47 -23.66
C ARG A 107 -3.98 -0.60 -24.72
N GLY A 108 -3.87 -1.87 -24.33
CA GLY A 108 -4.12 -3.02 -25.18
C GLY A 108 -3.00 -3.32 -26.18
N ASP A 109 -1.82 -2.77 -26.01
CA ASP A 109 -0.64 -3.09 -26.81
C ASP A 109 -0.12 -4.53 -26.56
N SER A 110 1.02 -4.87 -27.13
CA SER A 110 1.65 -6.20 -26.96
C SER A 110 2.02 -6.49 -25.51
N SER A 111 2.40 -5.47 -24.73
CA SER A 111 2.77 -5.61 -23.33
C SER A 111 1.56 -5.94 -22.46
N ASP A 112 0.46 -5.21 -22.65
CA ASP A 112 -0.80 -5.48 -21.94
C ASP A 112 -1.33 -6.88 -22.28
N ARG A 113 -1.32 -7.27 -23.57
CA ARG A 113 -1.77 -8.61 -24.00
C ARG A 113 -0.91 -9.71 -23.40
N ALA A 114 0.42 -9.54 -23.35
CA ALA A 114 1.32 -10.52 -22.75
C ALA A 114 1.05 -10.72 -21.26
N ILE A 115 0.77 -9.66 -20.51
CA ILE A 115 0.40 -9.74 -19.08
C ILE A 115 -0.98 -10.36 -18.91
N ASP A 116 -1.96 -10.01 -19.74
CA ASP A 116 -3.29 -10.61 -19.67
C ASP A 116 -3.25 -12.12 -19.94
N ASP A 117 -2.43 -12.57 -20.90
CA ASP A 117 -2.21 -13.99 -21.18
C ASP A 117 -1.50 -14.69 -20.01
N GLU A 118 -0.44 -14.10 -19.47
CA GLU A 118 0.27 -14.63 -18.30
C GLU A 118 -0.68 -14.72 -17.09
N SER A 119 -1.47 -13.69 -16.84
CA SER A 119 -2.43 -13.62 -15.72
C SER A 119 -3.53 -14.68 -15.85
N ARG A 120 -4.07 -14.90 -17.05
CA ARG A 120 -5.07 -15.96 -17.29
C ARG A 120 -4.54 -17.35 -16.97
N ASN A 121 -3.29 -17.60 -17.29
CA ASN A 121 -2.66 -18.91 -17.06
C ASN A 121 -2.25 -19.15 -15.61
N SER A 122 -1.76 -18.12 -14.90
CA SER A 122 -1.21 -18.24 -13.55
C SER A 122 -2.19 -17.82 -12.46
N ASN A 123 -3.13 -16.93 -12.76
CA ASN A 123 -4.09 -16.33 -11.84
C ASN A 123 -3.45 -15.75 -10.57
N ASP A 124 -2.28 -15.13 -10.69
CA ASP A 124 -1.47 -14.64 -9.57
C ASP A 124 -1.11 -13.15 -9.69
N PHE A 125 -1.90 -12.37 -10.44
CA PHE A 125 -1.71 -10.94 -10.62
C PHE A 125 -2.78 -10.10 -9.93
N ILE A 126 -2.35 -8.90 -9.52
CA ILE A 126 -3.14 -7.70 -9.32
C ILE A 126 -2.79 -6.76 -10.46
N ILE A 127 -3.72 -6.55 -11.38
CA ILE A 127 -3.54 -5.63 -12.50
C ILE A 127 -4.23 -4.30 -12.14
N LEU A 128 -3.42 -3.26 -11.95
CA LEU A 128 -3.88 -1.92 -11.58
C LEU A 128 -4.29 -1.17 -12.85
N ASN A 129 -5.56 -1.30 -13.24
CA ASN A 129 -6.06 -0.75 -14.50
C ASN A 129 -5.93 0.78 -14.60
N ASP A 130 -5.96 1.51 -13.50
CA ASP A 130 -5.86 2.98 -13.49
C ASP A 130 -4.41 3.48 -13.32
N HIS A 131 -3.43 2.57 -13.32
CA HIS A 131 -2.01 2.90 -13.19
C HIS A 131 -1.28 2.64 -14.52
N VAL A 132 -0.49 3.62 -14.98
CA VAL A 132 0.42 3.46 -16.11
C VAL A 132 1.77 2.98 -15.59
N GLU A 133 2.25 1.85 -16.12
CA GLU A 133 3.53 1.25 -15.73
C GLU A 133 4.71 2.07 -16.26
N SER A 134 5.47 2.67 -15.36
CA SER A 134 6.64 3.47 -15.67
C SER A 134 7.59 3.49 -14.46
N PRO A 135 8.92 3.56 -14.68
CA PRO A 135 9.89 3.67 -13.58
C PRO A 135 9.64 4.87 -12.66
N GLN A 136 9.15 5.98 -13.21
CA GLN A 136 8.86 7.21 -12.46
C GLN A 136 7.56 7.14 -11.63
N GLU A 137 6.71 6.16 -11.91
CA GLU A 137 5.40 6.01 -11.29
C GLU A 137 5.38 4.95 -10.17
N GLN A 138 6.55 4.45 -9.75
CA GLN A 138 6.67 3.38 -8.75
C GLN A 138 5.98 3.74 -7.42
N SER A 139 6.12 5.00 -6.98
CA SER A 139 5.49 5.49 -5.76
C SER A 139 3.95 5.49 -5.84
N LYS A 140 3.41 5.84 -7.02
CA LYS A 140 1.96 5.79 -7.25
C LYS A 140 1.47 4.34 -7.34
N LYS A 141 2.28 3.45 -7.94
CA LYS A 141 1.99 2.02 -8.00
C LYS A 141 1.88 1.40 -6.61
N THR A 142 2.85 1.67 -5.73
CA THR A 142 2.84 1.19 -4.35
C THR A 142 1.62 1.69 -3.59
N LYS A 143 1.24 2.97 -3.75
CA LYS A 143 0.03 3.55 -3.18
C LYS A 143 -1.24 2.85 -3.69
N SER A 144 -1.34 2.65 -5.00
CA SER A 144 -2.47 1.99 -5.65
C SER A 144 -2.59 0.52 -5.24
N PHE A 145 -1.46 -0.16 -5.04
CA PHE A 145 -1.45 -1.53 -4.52
C PHE A 145 -2.08 -1.62 -3.13
N PHE A 146 -1.65 -0.78 -2.17
CA PHE A 146 -2.22 -0.82 -0.82
C PHE A 146 -3.71 -0.49 -0.81
N ALA A 147 -4.14 0.50 -1.60
CA ALA A 147 -5.56 0.83 -1.74
C ALA A 147 -6.35 -0.36 -2.31
N HIS A 148 -5.90 -0.94 -3.42
CA HIS A 148 -6.53 -2.09 -4.03
C HIS A 148 -6.56 -3.30 -3.09
N ALA A 149 -5.45 -3.59 -2.42
CA ALA A 149 -5.33 -4.76 -1.57
C ALA A 149 -6.29 -4.70 -0.37
N VAL A 150 -6.40 -3.55 0.32
CA VAL A 150 -7.30 -3.41 1.47
C VAL A 150 -8.77 -3.39 1.08
N GLU A 151 -9.09 -3.01 -0.14
CA GLU A 151 -10.46 -3.04 -0.68
C GLU A 151 -10.93 -4.47 -1.05
N HIS A 152 -9.99 -5.38 -1.41
CA HIS A 152 -10.31 -6.73 -1.91
C HIS A 152 -10.06 -7.87 -0.91
N TRP A 153 -9.17 -7.67 0.06
CA TRP A 153 -8.84 -8.69 1.06
C TRP A 153 -8.87 -8.11 2.47
N ASP A 154 -9.54 -8.82 3.37
CA ASP A 154 -9.48 -8.52 4.80
C ASP A 154 -8.28 -9.24 5.43
N ALA A 155 -7.17 -8.50 5.60
CA ALA A 155 -5.94 -9.01 6.18
C ALA A 155 -5.44 -8.11 7.33
N GLU A 156 -4.67 -8.69 8.25
CA GLU A 156 -4.03 -7.92 9.33
C GLU A 156 -2.92 -7.01 8.81
N PHE A 157 -2.15 -7.52 7.82
CA PHE A 157 -1.02 -6.81 7.24
C PHE A 157 -1.06 -6.81 5.71
N TYR A 158 -0.45 -5.79 5.14
CA TYR A 158 -0.22 -5.65 3.71
C TYR A 158 1.26 -5.37 3.49
N ALA A 159 1.93 -6.20 2.69
CA ALA A 159 3.36 -6.09 2.44
C ALA A 159 3.66 -5.82 0.97
N LYS A 160 4.58 -4.90 0.72
CA LYS A 160 5.16 -4.64 -0.61
C LYS A 160 6.53 -5.29 -0.69
N VAL A 161 6.81 -5.97 -1.79
CA VAL A 161 8.07 -6.62 -2.09
C VAL A 161 8.51 -6.26 -3.51
N ASN A 162 9.81 -6.10 -3.75
CA ASN A 162 10.36 -5.98 -5.09
C ASN A 162 10.54 -7.35 -5.74
N ASP A 163 10.48 -7.43 -7.08
CA ASP A 163 10.58 -8.70 -7.81
C ASP A 163 12.03 -9.23 -7.99
N ASN A 164 13.00 -8.60 -7.34
CA ASN A 164 14.37 -9.10 -7.18
C ASN A 164 14.67 -9.58 -5.75
N VAL A 165 13.62 -9.88 -4.97
CA VAL A 165 13.77 -10.29 -3.56
C VAL A 165 13.24 -11.70 -3.37
N TYR A 166 14.05 -12.56 -2.75
CA TYR A 166 13.61 -13.82 -2.18
C TYR A 166 12.95 -13.58 -0.82
N VAL A 167 11.80 -14.21 -0.55
CA VAL A 167 11.08 -14.09 0.72
C VAL A 167 10.92 -15.46 1.38
N ASN A 168 11.28 -15.55 2.65
CA ASN A 168 10.97 -16.69 3.50
C ASN A 168 9.58 -16.51 4.11
N LEU A 169 8.60 -17.27 3.60
CA LEU A 169 7.19 -17.14 3.99
C LEU A 169 6.92 -17.54 5.45
N ASP A 170 7.70 -18.44 6.00
CA ASP A 170 7.57 -18.82 7.41
C ASP A 170 8.10 -17.72 8.33
N ALA A 171 9.25 -17.16 7.98
CA ALA A 171 9.86 -16.08 8.73
C ALA A 171 9.00 -14.80 8.73
N ILE A 172 8.48 -14.37 7.55
CA ILE A 172 7.61 -13.21 7.48
C ILE A 172 6.31 -13.44 8.26
N GLY A 173 5.71 -14.64 8.14
CA GLY A 173 4.50 -15.01 8.89
C GLY A 173 4.72 -14.93 10.41
N ALA A 174 5.84 -15.46 10.90
CA ALA A 174 6.19 -15.41 12.31
C ALA A 174 6.41 -13.98 12.81
N VAL A 175 7.13 -13.15 12.04
CA VAL A 175 7.34 -11.74 12.40
C VAL A 175 6.01 -10.99 12.43
N LEU A 176 5.19 -11.07 11.39
CA LEU A 176 3.90 -10.35 11.35
C LEU A 176 2.97 -10.78 12.49
N THR A 177 2.94 -12.07 12.83
CA THR A 177 2.14 -12.59 13.95
C THR A 177 2.55 -11.96 15.29
N SER A 178 3.82 -11.64 15.48
CA SER A 178 4.30 -11.01 16.73
C SER A 178 3.86 -9.54 16.90
N TYR A 179 3.28 -8.94 15.86
CA TYR A 179 2.80 -7.55 15.87
C TYR A 179 1.28 -7.41 15.67
N LEU A 180 0.50 -8.49 15.82
CA LEU A 180 -0.96 -8.47 15.70
C LEU A 180 -1.64 -7.52 16.71
N ASP A 181 -1.02 -7.29 17.85
CA ASP A 181 -1.51 -6.37 18.88
C ASP A 181 -1.22 -4.88 18.57
N LYS A 182 -0.56 -4.57 17.45
CA LYS A 182 -0.17 -3.23 17.05
C LYS A 182 -1.02 -2.72 15.88
N PRO A 183 -2.10 -2.01 16.10
CA PRO A 183 -3.06 -1.63 15.06
C PRO A 183 -2.48 -0.69 14.00
N ARG A 184 -1.43 0.08 14.33
CA ARG A 184 -0.76 1.03 13.44
C ARG A 184 0.73 0.75 13.35
N ALA A 185 1.08 -0.47 12.90
CA ALA A 185 2.47 -0.88 12.72
C ALA A 185 2.96 -0.62 11.27
N TYR A 186 4.14 -0.03 11.15
CA TYR A 186 4.93 0.06 9.93
C TYR A 186 6.24 -0.67 10.15
N ILE A 187 6.42 -1.82 9.49
CA ILE A 187 7.44 -2.83 9.79
C ILE A 187 8.39 -2.95 8.61
N GLY A 188 9.68 -2.90 8.85
CA GLY A 188 10.71 -3.08 7.81
C GLY A 188 12.10 -2.82 8.33
N CYS A 189 13.09 -2.90 7.44
CA CYS A 189 14.44 -2.43 7.71
C CYS A 189 14.44 -0.90 7.69
N MET A 190 14.38 -0.26 8.85
CA MET A 190 14.22 1.19 8.95
C MET A 190 15.54 1.90 8.66
N LYS A 191 15.46 2.91 7.82
CA LYS A 191 16.58 3.76 7.45
C LYS A 191 16.19 5.24 7.45
N SER A 192 17.18 6.08 7.46
CA SER A 192 17.18 7.51 7.16
C SER A 192 18.52 7.83 6.54
N GLY A 193 18.72 9.03 6.05
CA GLY A 193 20.02 9.39 5.47
C GLY A 193 19.95 10.61 4.58
N GLU A 194 21.05 10.92 3.94
CA GLU A 194 21.17 12.06 3.05
C GLU A 194 20.26 11.95 1.82
N VAL A 195 19.62 13.06 1.45
CA VAL A 195 18.82 13.15 0.23
C VAL A 195 19.75 13.34 -0.96
N PHE A 196 19.62 12.49 -1.96
CA PHE A 196 20.41 12.57 -3.20
C PHE A 196 19.91 13.74 -4.06
N SER A 197 20.58 14.87 -3.94
CA SER A 197 20.16 16.15 -4.56
C SER A 197 20.85 16.49 -5.88
N GLN A 198 21.78 15.64 -6.35
CA GLN A 198 22.52 15.85 -7.60
C GLN A 198 21.97 14.90 -8.69
N SER A 199 21.73 15.43 -9.87
CA SER A 199 21.06 14.70 -10.97
C SER A 199 21.82 13.46 -11.44
N GLU A 200 23.16 13.42 -11.24
CA GLU A 200 24.03 12.30 -11.61
C GLU A 200 23.97 11.12 -10.63
N GLN A 201 23.39 11.33 -9.45
CA GLN A 201 23.29 10.29 -8.43
C GLN A 201 22.25 9.25 -8.82
N LYS A 202 22.53 7.97 -8.59
CA LYS A 202 21.65 6.84 -8.90
C LYS A 202 20.25 6.97 -8.29
N TRP A 203 20.17 7.57 -7.11
CA TRP A 203 18.91 7.73 -6.36
C TRP A 203 18.52 9.21 -6.26
N TYR A 204 18.73 9.97 -7.33
CA TYR A 204 18.40 11.38 -7.42
C TYR A 204 16.93 11.64 -7.05
N GLU A 205 16.70 12.58 -6.13
CA GLU A 205 15.38 13.09 -5.74
C GLU A 205 15.17 14.48 -6.35
N PRO A 206 14.35 14.60 -7.41
CA PRO A 206 14.12 15.89 -8.07
C PRO A 206 13.53 16.96 -7.17
N GLU A 207 12.83 16.56 -6.12
CA GLU A 207 12.19 17.46 -5.18
C GLU A 207 12.94 17.56 -3.83
N TRP A 208 14.28 17.40 -3.85
CA TRP A 208 15.15 17.36 -2.68
C TRP A 208 14.96 18.53 -1.69
N TRP A 209 14.59 19.73 -2.18
CA TRP A 209 14.35 20.91 -1.34
C TRP A 209 13.17 20.74 -0.36
N LYS A 210 12.28 19.78 -0.61
CA LYS A 210 11.15 19.47 0.29
C LYS A 210 11.56 18.77 1.57
N PHE A 211 12.80 18.29 1.65
CA PHE A 211 13.35 17.62 2.83
C PHE A 211 14.12 18.57 3.75
N GLY A 212 13.95 19.89 3.55
CA GLY A 212 14.57 20.95 4.35
C GLY A 212 16.07 21.14 4.10
N ASP A 213 16.64 22.10 4.82
CA ASP A 213 18.05 22.52 4.63
C ASP A 213 19.05 21.41 5.00
N GLY A 214 18.68 20.53 5.93
CA GLY A 214 19.50 19.38 6.32
C GLY A 214 19.58 18.27 5.28
N LYS A 215 18.77 18.34 4.21
CA LYS A 215 18.72 17.35 3.11
C LYS A 215 18.77 15.91 3.62
N SER A 216 17.98 15.60 4.66
CA SER A 216 17.93 14.27 5.24
C SER A 216 16.54 13.69 5.09
N TYR A 217 16.46 12.47 4.59
CA TYR A 217 15.23 11.70 4.60
C TYR A 217 14.78 11.42 6.04
N PHE A 218 13.49 11.54 6.26
CA PHE A 218 12.85 11.03 7.49
C PHE A 218 12.98 9.50 7.56
N ARG A 219 12.73 8.95 8.75
CA ARG A 219 12.77 7.49 8.95
C ARG A 219 11.71 6.79 8.12
N HIS A 220 12.13 5.81 7.32
CA HIS A 220 11.29 4.99 6.46
C HIS A 220 11.86 3.58 6.34
N ALA A 221 11.06 2.61 5.93
CA ALA A 221 11.54 1.26 5.66
C ALA A 221 12.21 1.19 4.29
N SER A 222 13.20 0.31 4.13
CA SER A 222 13.84 0.02 2.85
C SER A 222 12.83 -0.48 1.80
N GLY A 223 13.04 -0.10 0.55
CA GLY A 223 12.11 -0.38 -0.56
C GLY A 223 12.08 -1.85 -1.01
N GLU A 224 13.04 -2.68 -0.58
CA GLU A 224 13.07 -4.09 -0.96
C GLU A 224 11.84 -4.84 -0.45
N ILE A 225 11.52 -4.67 0.84
CA ILE A 225 10.34 -5.24 1.48
C ILE A 225 9.94 -4.43 2.71
N PHE A 226 8.65 -4.17 2.87
CA PHE A 226 8.07 -3.66 4.10
C PHE A 226 6.60 -4.05 4.23
N ALA A 227 6.09 -4.02 5.45
CA ALA A 227 4.70 -4.33 5.74
C ALA A 227 4.05 -3.22 6.56
N ILE A 228 2.75 -3.02 6.35
CA ILE A 228 1.91 -2.10 7.10
C ILE A 228 0.67 -2.82 7.62
N SER A 229 0.19 -2.41 8.79
CA SER A 229 -1.06 -2.93 9.35
C SER A 229 -2.28 -2.48 8.55
N LYS A 230 -3.40 -3.16 8.73
CA LYS A 230 -4.69 -2.88 8.07
C LYS A 230 -5.09 -1.40 8.22
N ALA A 231 -4.99 -0.83 9.42
CA ALA A 231 -5.36 0.56 9.66
C ALA A 231 -4.55 1.55 8.79
N LEU A 232 -3.27 1.30 8.58
CA LEU A 232 -2.43 2.14 7.72
C LEU A 232 -2.76 1.96 6.24
N ALA A 233 -3.06 0.73 5.79
CA ALA A 233 -3.50 0.48 4.43
C ALA A 233 -4.86 1.15 4.13
N GLN A 234 -5.79 1.12 5.08
CA GLN A 234 -7.07 1.84 4.99
C GLN A 234 -6.87 3.36 4.94
N PHE A 235 -5.96 3.89 5.77
CA PHE A 235 -5.59 5.31 5.72
C PHE A 235 -5.07 5.70 4.32
N ILE A 236 -4.20 4.88 3.72
CA ILE A 236 -3.71 5.11 2.35
C ILE A 236 -4.86 5.10 1.35
N SER A 237 -5.76 4.12 1.41
CA SER A 237 -6.89 4.02 0.48
C SER A 237 -7.80 5.25 0.55
N ILE A 238 -8.18 5.67 1.75
CA ILE A 238 -9.06 6.82 1.97
C ILE A 238 -8.41 8.13 1.50
N ASN A 239 -7.11 8.31 1.74
CA ASN A 239 -6.39 9.55 1.50
C ASN A 239 -5.55 9.54 0.20
N ARG A 240 -5.71 8.54 -0.66
CA ARG A 240 -4.85 8.32 -1.86
C ARG A 240 -4.71 9.54 -2.78
N SER A 241 -5.73 10.39 -2.85
CA SER A 241 -5.73 11.58 -3.70
C SER A 241 -4.84 12.71 -3.19
N ILE A 242 -4.59 12.78 -1.88
CA ILE A 242 -3.82 13.86 -1.23
C ILE A 242 -2.43 13.42 -0.76
N LEU A 243 -2.18 12.10 -0.66
CA LEU A 243 -0.90 11.57 -0.26
C LEU A 243 0.16 11.82 -1.34
N ARG A 244 1.25 12.47 -0.94
CA ARG A 244 2.36 12.82 -1.84
C ARG A 244 3.07 11.57 -2.34
N SER A 245 3.51 11.60 -3.61
CA SER A 245 4.44 10.62 -4.19
C SER A 245 5.74 11.32 -4.53
N TYR A 246 6.85 10.87 -3.94
CA TYR A 246 8.22 11.29 -4.25
C TYR A 246 8.83 10.35 -5.30
N ALA A 247 10.08 10.60 -5.72
CA ALA A 247 10.75 9.78 -6.71
C ALA A 247 10.87 8.30 -6.28
N HIS A 248 11.06 8.07 -4.97
CA HIS A 248 11.24 6.73 -4.41
C HIS A 248 10.00 6.30 -3.62
N ASP A 249 9.57 5.07 -3.83
CA ASP A 249 8.33 4.53 -3.22
C ASP A 249 8.47 4.26 -1.72
N ASP A 250 9.64 3.91 -1.25
CA ASP A 250 9.96 3.75 0.17
C ASP A 250 9.94 5.10 0.92
N VAL A 251 10.53 6.13 0.35
CA VAL A 251 10.45 7.50 0.87
C VAL A 251 9.00 7.98 0.87
N SER A 252 8.28 7.74 -0.22
CA SER A 252 6.86 8.09 -0.32
C SER A 252 6.03 7.42 0.77
N ALA A 253 6.19 6.09 0.95
CA ALA A 253 5.49 5.33 1.98
C ALA A 253 5.78 5.87 3.38
N GLY A 254 7.04 6.15 3.71
CA GLY A 254 7.42 6.75 4.99
C GLY A 254 6.77 8.11 5.23
N SER A 255 6.67 8.94 4.17
CA SER A 255 6.08 10.29 4.26
C SER A 255 4.60 10.27 4.65
N TRP A 256 3.87 9.24 4.24
CA TRP A 256 2.43 9.15 4.51
C TRP A 256 2.10 8.99 5.99
N PHE A 257 3.07 8.60 6.80
CA PHE A 257 2.86 8.25 8.21
C PHE A 257 3.48 9.25 9.20
N ILE A 258 4.24 10.27 8.76
CA ILE A 258 4.97 11.17 9.67
C ILE A 258 4.06 11.90 10.65
N GLY A 259 2.89 12.33 10.21
CA GLY A 259 1.94 13.07 11.05
C GLY A 259 1.00 12.18 11.86
N LEU A 260 1.20 10.86 11.86
CA LEU A 260 0.32 9.89 12.49
C LEU A 260 0.99 9.23 13.70
N ASP A 261 0.18 8.80 14.67
CA ASP A 261 0.65 7.96 15.78
C ASP A 261 0.89 6.52 15.29
N VAL A 262 2.05 6.28 14.66
CA VAL A 262 2.46 5.02 14.05
C VAL A 262 3.60 4.39 14.81
N LYS A 263 3.53 3.08 15.03
CA LYS A 263 4.64 2.29 15.55
C LYS A 263 5.60 1.93 14.40
N TYR A 264 6.71 2.65 14.31
CA TYR A 264 7.82 2.30 13.42
C TYR A 264 8.59 1.12 14.02
N VAL A 265 8.54 -0.03 13.37
CA VAL A 265 9.21 -1.26 13.80
C VAL A 265 10.44 -1.47 12.93
N ASP A 266 11.61 -1.25 13.53
CA ASP A 266 12.90 -1.57 12.90
C ASP A 266 13.19 -3.06 13.09
N GLU A 267 12.85 -3.85 12.07
CA GLU A 267 12.99 -5.29 12.11
C GLU A 267 14.18 -5.73 11.25
N GLY A 268 15.29 -6.05 11.88
CA GLY A 268 16.54 -6.42 11.19
C GLY A 268 16.39 -7.61 10.23
N LYS A 269 15.42 -8.51 10.47
CA LYS A 269 15.13 -9.63 9.57
C LYS A 269 14.60 -9.18 8.20
N PHE A 270 14.11 -7.95 8.07
CA PHE A 270 13.70 -7.32 6.82
C PHE A 270 14.83 -6.61 6.08
N CYS A 271 16.07 -6.63 6.61
CA CYS A 271 17.25 -6.08 5.93
C CYS A 271 17.80 -7.12 4.95
N CYS A 272 17.37 -7.05 3.68
CA CYS A 272 17.65 -8.08 2.67
C CYS A 272 19.10 -8.14 2.18
N SER A 273 19.96 -7.20 2.56
CA SER A 273 21.36 -7.12 2.15
C SER A 273 22.26 -8.17 2.80
N SER A 274 21.81 -8.79 3.90
CA SER A 274 22.57 -9.83 4.60
C SER A 274 21.64 -10.99 4.98
N TRP A 275 21.93 -12.18 4.43
CA TRP A 275 21.21 -13.38 4.82
C TRP A 275 21.77 -13.95 6.14
N SER A 276 20.88 -14.16 7.09
CA SER A 276 21.19 -14.85 8.35
C SER A 276 20.08 -15.84 8.71
N SER A 277 20.32 -16.70 9.69
CA SER A 277 19.28 -17.61 10.18
C SER A 277 18.05 -16.82 10.67
N GLY A 278 16.88 -17.12 10.09
CA GLY A 278 15.63 -16.42 10.41
C GLY A 278 15.38 -15.11 9.62
N SER A 279 16.24 -14.75 8.66
CA SER A 279 16.00 -13.63 7.75
C SER A 279 14.67 -13.80 7.00
N VAL A 280 13.92 -12.72 6.86
CA VAL A 280 12.67 -12.67 6.08
C VAL A 280 12.97 -12.64 4.58
N CYS A 281 14.08 -12.00 4.18
CA CYS A 281 14.38 -11.76 2.78
C CYS A 281 15.88 -11.83 2.47
N ALA A 282 16.17 -12.01 1.17
CA ALA A 282 17.46 -11.79 0.57
C ALA A 282 17.29 -11.07 -0.78
N ALA A 283 18.09 -10.05 -1.05
CA ALA A 283 18.14 -9.40 -2.36
C ALA A 283 18.97 -10.27 -3.32
N ALA A 284 18.47 -10.41 -4.59
CA ALA A 284 19.14 -11.12 -5.67
C ALA A 284 19.99 -10.19 -6.55
#